data_187366fb83cb26ba7c747b458b7f6005
#
_entry.id   187366fb83cb26ba7c747b458b7f6005
#
_cell.length_a   1.000
_cell.length_b   1.000
_cell.length_c   1.000
_cell.angle_alpha   90.00
_cell.angle_beta   90.00
_cell.angle_gamma   90.00
#
_symmetry.space_group_name_H-M   'P 1'
#
loop_
_entity.id
_entity.type
_entity.pdbx_description
1 polymer ?
#
loop_
_entity_poly.entity_id
_entity_poly.type
_entity_poly.pdbx_seq_one_letter_code
_entity_poly.pdbx_strand_id
1 'polypeptide(L)'
;MFQWMELLAQGPVAQAILALSLVAAFGLALGSLGIHGIRLGAAGVLFAGIFLGQLGMHIEERILEFVRDFGLLLFVYTVGLQVGPGFFSSLKQRGLQLNALGAAVVLLGGLIVTGFRFLFHFPVPVIGGLFAGATTNTPSLAAAQAALQSLPGQNSGSADLLGMAYAVAYPFGIVGIILTMVLVRKVFSIDIDAEARNVEVSAQASERAPDFIDLEITNPNMDGLALREIPFAAEAGVVFSRLLRNGKVTVPENDSVVRLGDGLRLVGPKAKLLEFEPVIGRKSSIDIRAVPSELTTEHLYVTKSQVLGKSVGELNFERAYGAVVTRITRADVEFAANDRVRLQFGDFLFVVGSKQGVVQVGELVGNKPKALDHPHVLPVFVGILLGVVLGSLPIVLPWMPAPVRLGLAGGPLIVALILSQVGRIGPLIWYMAPGANLALREIGIVLFLACVGLKSGSRFVEVLISGSGLYWMAAGAVLTFFPLIVVGLLARKVFKLDYPTLCGVLAGSMTDPPALAFATNITKSDQPLVAYAAVYPLVMILRVFIVQILVLTLR
;
A
#
# COMPACT_ATOMS: atom_id res chain seq x y z
N MET A 1 42.05 6.14 -1.88
CA MET A 1 41.73 4.71 -2.10
C MET A 1 41.07 4.48 -3.46
N PHE A 2 40.30 5.42 -4.02
CA PHE A 2 39.53 5.22 -5.27
C PHE A 2 40.16 5.86 -6.53
N GLN A 3 41.45 6.20 -6.53
CA GLN A 3 42.16 6.73 -7.73
C GLN A 3 42.09 5.81 -8.96
N TRP A 4 41.90 4.49 -8.76
CA TRP A 4 41.66 3.55 -9.84
C TRP A 4 40.37 3.82 -10.62
N MET A 5 39.37 4.45 -10.00
CA MET A 5 38.13 4.84 -10.71
C MET A 5 38.40 5.96 -11.74
N GLU A 6 39.30 6.88 -11.43
CA GLU A 6 39.73 7.92 -12.37
C GLU A 6 40.51 7.32 -13.56
N LEU A 7 41.24 6.21 -13.32
CA LEU A 7 41.96 5.49 -14.36
C LEU A 7 41.05 4.65 -15.26
N LEU A 8 39.97 4.05 -14.68
CA LEU A 8 39.05 3.20 -15.42
C LEU A 8 37.89 3.95 -16.06
N ALA A 9 37.49 5.10 -15.52
CA ALA A 9 36.36 5.88 -16.01
C ALA A 9 36.78 7.27 -16.40
N GLN A 10 36.77 7.54 -17.71
CA GLN A 10 37.03 8.87 -18.23
C GLN A 10 35.76 9.75 -18.11
N GLY A 11 35.80 10.73 -17.21
CA GLY A 11 34.76 11.73 -17.01
C GLY A 11 33.80 11.45 -15.84
N PRO A 12 33.15 12.52 -15.33
CA PRO A 12 32.40 12.47 -14.06
C PRO A 12 31.17 11.57 -14.11
N VAL A 13 30.51 11.41 -15.26
CA VAL A 13 29.35 10.54 -15.42
C VAL A 13 29.74 9.06 -15.30
N ALA A 14 30.84 8.66 -15.96
CA ALA A 14 31.29 7.26 -15.89
C ALA A 14 31.75 6.91 -14.46
N GLN A 15 32.44 7.82 -13.78
CA GLN A 15 32.83 7.67 -12.38
C GLN A 15 31.61 7.54 -11.46
N ALA A 16 30.56 8.35 -11.68
CA ALA A 16 29.32 8.28 -10.94
C ALA A 16 28.61 6.93 -11.13
N ILE A 17 28.54 6.41 -12.36
CA ILE A 17 27.95 5.10 -12.65
C ILE A 17 28.71 3.99 -11.93
N LEU A 18 30.04 3.99 -11.96
CA LEU A 18 30.86 3.01 -11.26
C LEU A 18 30.66 3.07 -9.74
N ALA A 19 30.71 4.28 -9.17
CA ALA A 19 30.50 4.49 -7.73
C ALA A 19 29.12 4.00 -7.27
N LEU A 20 28.06 4.42 -7.97
CA LEU A 20 26.69 4.03 -7.64
C LEU A 20 26.47 2.53 -7.82
N SER A 21 27.02 1.93 -8.87
CA SER A 21 26.94 0.48 -9.08
C SER A 21 27.64 -0.29 -7.97
N LEU A 22 28.81 0.16 -7.52
CA LEU A 22 29.54 -0.46 -6.42
C LEU A 22 28.78 -0.33 -5.09
N VAL A 23 28.29 0.87 -4.78
CA VAL A 23 27.47 1.10 -3.57
C VAL A 23 26.21 0.24 -3.59
N ALA A 24 25.52 0.18 -4.74
CA ALA A 24 24.30 -0.60 -4.89
C ALA A 24 24.58 -2.10 -4.72
N ALA A 25 25.58 -2.65 -5.42
CA ALA A 25 25.94 -4.07 -5.36
C ALA A 25 26.36 -4.48 -3.93
N PHE A 26 27.28 -3.72 -3.33
CA PHE A 26 27.72 -3.97 -1.96
C PHE A 26 26.59 -3.80 -0.95
N GLY A 27 25.77 -2.77 -1.12
CA GLY A 27 24.65 -2.46 -0.24
C GLY A 27 23.53 -3.50 -0.31
N LEU A 28 23.17 -3.98 -1.51
CA LEU A 28 22.19 -5.05 -1.67
C LEU A 28 22.71 -6.37 -1.11
N ALA A 29 24.01 -6.69 -1.30
CA ALA A 29 24.63 -7.84 -0.68
C ALA A 29 24.58 -7.74 0.84
N LEU A 30 24.93 -6.59 1.44
CA LEU A 30 24.81 -6.32 2.87
C LEU A 30 23.35 -6.43 3.34
N GLY A 31 22.42 -5.88 2.57
CA GLY A 31 20.98 -5.91 2.85
C GLY A 31 20.37 -7.30 2.80
N SER A 32 20.97 -8.23 2.04
CA SER A 32 20.54 -9.62 1.95
C SER A 32 20.98 -10.47 3.15
N LEU A 33 22.01 -10.02 3.88
CA LEU A 33 22.47 -10.70 5.09
C LEU A 33 21.36 -10.66 6.13
N GLY A 34 20.96 -11.82 6.61
CA GLY A 34 19.92 -11.98 7.63
C GLY A 34 20.52 -12.36 8.99
N ILE A 35 20.22 -11.60 10.02
CA ILE A 35 20.55 -11.94 11.40
C ILE A 35 19.25 -12.28 12.13
N HIS A 36 19.09 -13.52 12.57
CA HIS A 36 17.86 -14.00 13.24
C HIS A 36 16.56 -13.74 12.45
N GLY A 37 16.62 -13.86 11.09
CA GLY A 37 15.47 -13.65 10.23
C GLY A 37 15.18 -12.18 9.85
N ILE A 38 15.90 -11.24 10.40
CA ILE A 38 15.79 -9.80 10.08
C ILE A 38 16.80 -9.47 8.99
N ARG A 39 16.34 -8.85 7.89
CA ARG A 39 17.18 -8.37 6.77
C ARG A 39 17.07 -6.87 6.65
N LEU A 40 18.19 -6.19 6.38
CA LEU A 40 18.20 -4.74 6.17
C LEU A 40 17.54 -4.32 4.83
N GLY A 41 17.45 -5.24 3.86
CA GLY A 41 16.91 -4.95 2.55
C GLY A 41 17.61 -3.78 1.86
N ALA A 42 16.86 -2.87 1.23
CA ALA A 42 17.40 -1.70 0.56
C ALA A 42 18.17 -0.74 1.49
N ALA A 43 17.91 -0.76 2.81
CA ALA A 43 18.67 0.05 3.77
C ALA A 43 20.17 -0.29 3.80
N GLY A 44 20.54 -1.53 3.45
CA GLY A 44 21.94 -1.93 3.28
C GLY A 44 22.70 -1.00 2.32
N VAL A 45 22.01 -0.45 1.31
CA VAL A 45 22.61 0.47 0.33
C VAL A 45 22.97 1.82 0.98
N LEU A 46 22.13 2.32 1.91
CA LEU A 46 22.45 3.52 2.67
C LEU A 46 23.74 3.33 3.49
N PHE A 47 23.85 2.23 4.23
CA PHE A 47 25.02 1.95 5.06
C PHE A 47 26.27 1.68 4.22
N ALA A 48 26.15 1.00 3.09
CA ALA A 48 27.25 0.84 2.14
C ALA A 48 27.71 2.20 1.58
N GLY A 49 26.77 3.08 1.24
CA GLY A 49 27.07 4.45 0.80
C GLY A 49 27.79 5.25 1.87
N ILE A 50 27.32 5.19 3.12
CA ILE A 50 27.99 5.85 4.26
C ILE A 50 29.42 5.33 4.41
N PHE A 51 29.61 4.01 4.42
CA PHE A 51 30.92 3.39 4.55
C PHE A 51 31.89 3.79 3.43
N LEU A 52 31.46 3.71 2.18
CA LEU A 52 32.29 4.06 1.03
C LEU A 52 32.54 5.57 0.94
N GLY A 53 31.56 6.41 1.30
CA GLY A 53 31.72 7.85 1.42
C GLY A 53 32.73 8.24 2.51
N GLN A 54 32.73 7.54 3.65
CA GLN A 54 33.74 7.73 4.72
C GLN A 54 35.14 7.34 4.25
N LEU A 55 35.26 6.35 3.36
CA LEU A 55 36.54 5.95 2.74
C LEU A 55 37.01 6.93 1.63
N GLY A 56 36.25 8.00 1.36
CA GLY A 56 36.61 9.06 0.41
C GLY A 56 36.06 8.83 -1.00
N MET A 57 35.01 8.01 -1.17
CA MET A 57 34.31 7.90 -2.46
C MET A 57 33.40 9.11 -2.65
N HIS A 58 33.64 9.88 -3.72
CA HIS A 58 32.89 11.08 -4.06
C HIS A 58 32.35 11.00 -5.48
N ILE A 59 31.22 11.63 -5.71
CA ILE A 59 30.57 11.85 -7.00
C ILE A 59 30.37 13.36 -7.15
N GLU A 60 30.47 13.86 -8.38
CA GLU A 60 30.14 15.25 -8.66
C GLU A 60 28.74 15.61 -8.14
N GLU A 61 28.64 16.72 -7.40
CA GLU A 61 27.43 17.05 -6.62
C GLU A 61 26.18 17.18 -7.51
N ARG A 62 26.30 17.77 -8.71
CA ARG A 62 25.18 17.92 -9.66
C ARG A 62 24.64 16.58 -10.14
N ILE A 63 25.54 15.63 -10.43
CA ILE A 63 25.16 14.27 -10.87
C ILE A 63 24.51 13.53 -9.72
N LEU A 64 25.11 13.63 -8.52
CA LEU A 64 24.59 12.99 -7.32
C LEU A 64 23.18 13.49 -7.00
N GLU A 65 22.93 14.80 -7.06
CA GLU A 65 21.62 15.40 -6.81
C GLU A 65 20.59 14.97 -7.86
N PHE A 66 20.94 14.98 -9.14
CA PHE A 66 20.05 14.53 -10.21
C PHE A 66 19.65 13.05 -10.02
N VAL A 67 20.62 12.15 -9.77
CA VAL A 67 20.35 10.72 -9.60
C VAL A 67 19.53 10.47 -8.36
N ARG A 68 19.82 11.17 -7.25
CA ARG A 68 19.03 11.12 -6.02
C ARG A 68 17.58 11.49 -6.27
N ASP A 69 17.34 12.63 -6.90
CA ASP A 69 15.99 13.17 -7.11
C ASP A 69 15.19 12.33 -8.12
N PHE A 70 15.85 11.85 -9.17
CA PHE A 70 15.24 10.96 -10.14
C PHE A 70 14.91 9.58 -9.53
N GLY A 71 15.81 9.01 -8.74
CA GLY A 71 15.59 7.78 -7.99
C GLY A 71 14.42 7.89 -7.02
N LEU A 72 14.37 8.99 -6.27
CA LEU A 72 13.25 9.31 -5.39
C LEU A 72 11.92 9.34 -6.13
N LEU A 73 11.88 10.05 -7.24
CA LEU A 73 10.69 10.28 -8.05
C LEU A 73 10.14 8.95 -8.59
N LEU A 74 11.00 8.09 -9.13
CA LEU A 74 10.63 6.73 -9.57
C LEU A 74 10.06 5.92 -8.41
N PHE A 75 10.74 5.93 -7.27
CA PHE A 75 10.33 5.20 -6.07
C PHE A 75 8.94 5.64 -5.58
N VAL A 76 8.76 6.94 -5.38
CA VAL A 76 7.52 7.47 -4.80
C VAL A 76 6.34 7.32 -5.77
N TYR A 77 6.55 7.54 -7.06
CA TYR A 77 5.52 7.38 -8.07
C TYR A 77 5.03 5.92 -8.18
N THR A 78 5.96 4.97 -8.21
CA THR A 78 5.62 3.54 -8.27
C THR A 78 4.90 3.05 -7.01
N VAL A 79 5.28 3.56 -5.84
CA VAL A 79 4.53 3.31 -4.58
C VAL A 79 3.10 3.83 -4.70
N GLY A 80 2.90 5.05 -5.21
CA GLY A 80 1.58 5.64 -5.42
C GLY A 80 0.71 4.82 -6.38
N LEU A 81 1.29 4.33 -7.48
CA LEU A 81 0.58 3.46 -8.42
C LEU A 81 0.13 2.13 -7.80
N GLN A 82 0.99 1.52 -6.98
CA GLN A 82 0.70 0.25 -6.33
C GLN A 82 -0.42 0.37 -5.29
N VAL A 83 -0.39 1.44 -4.51
CA VAL A 83 -1.26 1.63 -3.34
C VAL A 83 -2.62 2.21 -3.73
N GLY A 84 -2.68 3.02 -4.80
CA GLY A 84 -3.86 3.82 -5.15
C GLY A 84 -5.17 3.06 -5.35
N PRO A 85 -5.21 1.90 -6.06
CA PRO A 85 -6.46 1.17 -6.26
C PRO A 85 -7.14 0.70 -4.97
N GLY A 86 -6.33 0.36 -3.94
CA GLY A 86 -6.82 -0.07 -2.63
C GLY A 86 -7.03 1.06 -1.62
N PHE A 87 -6.44 2.24 -1.83
CA PHE A 87 -6.40 3.32 -0.85
C PHE A 87 -7.78 3.80 -0.40
N PHE A 88 -8.63 4.18 -1.34
CA PHE A 88 -9.96 4.72 -1.02
C PHE A 88 -10.93 3.65 -0.51
N SER A 89 -10.78 2.40 -0.96
CA SER A 89 -11.59 1.29 -0.48
C SER A 89 -11.23 0.91 0.96
N SER A 90 -9.95 0.90 1.29
CA SER A 90 -9.49 0.61 2.66
C SER A 90 -9.93 1.69 3.65
N LEU A 91 -9.98 2.97 3.22
CA LEU A 91 -10.47 4.07 4.08
C LEU A 91 -11.94 3.89 4.46
N LYS A 92 -12.79 3.38 3.57
CA LYS A 92 -14.25 3.30 3.77
C LYS A 92 -14.71 2.11 4.63
N GLN A 93 -13.99 1.02 4.68
CA GLN A 93 -14.56 -0.25 5.16
C GLN A 93 -14.22 -0.70 6.61
N ARG A 94 -12.99 -0.87 7.04
CA ARG A 94 -12.50 -1.09 8.45
C ARG A 94 -11.38 -0.12 8.77
N GLY A 95 -10.98 0.59 7.74
CA GLY A 95 -9.81 1.42 7.74
C GLY A 95 -9.89 2.55 8.76
N LEU A 96 -11.06 3.05 9.14
CA LEU A 96 -11.13 4.21 10.03
C LEU A 96 -10.45 3.95 11.38
N GLN A 97 -10.75 2.81 12.01
CA GLN A 97 -10.15 2.47 13.30
C GLN A 97 -8.66 2.17 13.18
N LEU A 98 -8.25 1.33 12.20
CA LEU A 98 -6.85 0.98 11.99
C LEU A 98 -6.05 2.20 11.53
N ASN A 99 -6.63 3.01 10.63
CA ASN A 99 -6.02 4.26 10.17
C ASN A 99 -5.91 5.31 11.28
N ALA A 100 -6.88 5.39 12.19
CA ALA A 100 -6.78 6.27 13.36
C ALA A 100 -5.62 5.86 14.28
N LEU A 101 -5.42 4.55 14.50
CA LEU A 101 -4.27 4.05 15.25
C LEU A 101 -2.94 4.35 14.53
N GLY A 102 -2.86 4.12 13.22
CA GLY A 102 -1.69 4.49 12.42
C GLY A 102 -1.40 5.99 12.47
N ALA A 103 -2.43 6.83 12.32
CA ALA A 103 -2.31 8.28 12.43
C ALA A 103 -1.85 8.70 13.83
N ALA A 104 -2.33 8.05 14.89
CA ALA A 104 -1.90 8.30 16.25
C ALA A 104 -0.40 8.04 16.45
N VAL A 105 0.16 6.97 15.86
CA VAL A 105 1.62 6.72 15.89
C VAL A 105 2.38 7.88 15.25
N VAL A 106 1.92 8.37 14.09
CA VAL A 106 2.58 9.45 13.36
C VAL A 106 2.51 10.77 14.14
N LEU A 107 1.34 11.11 14.67
CA LEU A 107 1.13 12.33 15.44
C LEU A 107 1.93 12.32 16.75
N LEU A 108 1.94 11.21 17.48
CA LEU A 108 2.77 11.06 18.68
C LEU A 108 4.26 11.21 18.34
N GLY A 109 4.72 10.60 17.25
CA GLY A 109 6.10 10.79 16.77
C GLY A 109 6.42 12.25 16.46
N GLY A 110 5.51 12.96 15.81
CA GLY A 110 5.62 14.40 15.53
C GLY A 110 5.69 15.24 16.81
N LEU A 111 4.84 14.94 17.79
CA LEU A 111 4.85 15.61 19.10
C LEU A 111 6.15 15.37 19.87
N ILE A 112 6.65 14.14 19.92
CA ILE A 112 7.90 13.79 20.61
C ILE A 112 9.08 14.50 19.97
N VAL A 113 9.19 14.48 18.64
CA VAL A 113 10.32 15.14 17.97
C VAL A 113 10.26 16.65 18.11
N THR A 114 9.05 17.22 18.17
CA THR A 114 8.85 18.64 18.52
C THR A 114 9.34 18.91 19.95
N GLY A 115 9.01 18.02 20.90
CA GLY A 115 9.55 18.08 22.26
C GLY A 115 11.08 18.07 22.29
N PHE A 116 11.72 17.24 21.47
CA PHE A 116 13.18 17.21 21.39
C PHE A 116 13.79 18.52 20.87
N ARG A 117 13.08 19.22 19.97
CA ARG A 117 13.49 20.55 19.52
C ARG A 117 13.57 21.55 20.66
N PHE A 118 12.56 21.57 21.51
CA PHE A 118 12.47 22.53 22.62
C PHE A 118 13.28 22.12 23.86
N LEU A 119 13.33 20.82 24.19
CA LEU A 119 14.04 20.32 25.38
C LEU A 119 15.54 20.18 25.17
N PHE A 120 15.95 19.66 24.01
CA PHE A 120 17.36 19.35 23.73
C PHE A 120 17.97 20.29 22.67
N HIS A 121 17.22 21.26 22.19
CA HIS A 121 17.65 22.25 21.19
C HIS A 121 18.23 21.62 19.92
N PHE A 122 17.73 20.44 19.51
CA PHE A 122 18.21 19.76 18.30
C PHE A 122 17.98 20.65 17.08
N PRO A 123 18.96 20.74 16.16
CA PRO A 123 18.80 21.46 14.90
C PRO A 123 17.63 20.91 14.06
N VAL A 124 16.96 21.76 13.31
CA VAL A 124 15.82 21.38 12.48
C VAL A 124 16.14 20.24 11.50
N PRO A 125 17.32 20.22 10.82
CA PRO A 125 17.68 19.08 9.98
C PRO A 125 17.75 17.76 10.75
N VAL A 126 18.26 17.79 11.99
CA VAL A 126 18.30 16.60 12.88
C VAL A 126 16.89 16.13 13.23
N ILE A 127 15.98 17.05 13.54
CA ILE A 127 14.57 16.74 13.81
C ILE A 127 13.93 16.00 12.62
N GLY A 128 14.10 16.52 11.39
CA GLY A 128 13.59 15.88 10.17
C GLY A 128 14.21 14.49 9.94
N GLY A 129 15.53 14.38 10.13
CA GLY A 129 16.26 13.12 9.97
C GLY A 129 15.85 12.06 10.98
N LEU A 130 15.75 12.42 12.28
CA LEU A 130 15.29 11.51 13.34
C LEU A 130 13.86 11.03 13.10
N PHE A 131 12.95 11.95 12.75
CA PHE A 131 11.56 11.58 12.48
C PHE A 131 11.44 10.59 11.31
N ALA A 132 12.15 10.83 10.22
CA ALA A 132 12.14 9.96 9.06
C ALA A 132 12.87 8.63 9.31
N GLY A 133 14.05 8.66 10.00
CA GLY A 133 14.89 7.50 10.26
C GLY A 133 14.29 6.54 11.28
N ALA A 134 13.84 7.04 12.42
CA ALA A 134 13.20 6.24 13.48
C ALA A 134 11.91 5.52 12.99
N THR A 135 11.36 5.96 11.89
CA THR A 135 10.14 5.42 11.31
C THR A 135 10.38 4.72 9.96
N THR A 136 11.65 4.48 9.60
CA THR A 136 12.07 3.82 8.36
C THR A 136 11.46 4.42 7.08
N ASN A 137 11.06 5.72 7.14
CA ASN A 137 10.28 6.35 6.07
C ASN A 137 11.14 7.20 5.13
N THR A 138 11.60 6.59 4.05
CA THR A 138 12.42 7.24 3.02
C THR A 138 11.71 8.41 2.31
N PRO A 139 10.41 8.36 1.95
CA PRO A 139 9.69 9.52 1.42
C PRO A 139 9.67 10.73 2.36
N SER A 140 9.59 10.51 3.68
CA SER A 140 9.70 11.60 4.66
C SER A 140 11.09 12.23 4.69
N LEU A 141 12.15 11.42 4.56
CA LEU A 141 13.51 11.96 4.42
C LEU A 141 13.61 12.92 3.25
N ALA A 142 13.10 12.52 2.10
CA ALA A 142 13.10 13.33 0.89
C ALA A 142 12.22 14.58 1.01
N ALA A 143 11.06 14.45 1.65
CA ALA A 143 10.16 15.57 1.92
C ALA A 143 10.80 16.60 2.87
N ALA A 144 11.50 16.12 3.91
CA ALA A 144 12.28 16.97 4.82
C ALA A 144 13.41 17.70 4.08
N GLN A 145 14.10 17.01 3.19
CA GLN A 145 15.18 17.58 2.39
C GLN A 145 14.68 18.66 1.43
N ALA A 146 13.57 18.40 0.73
CA ALA A 146 12.92 19.39 -0.13
C ALA A 146 12.42 20.62 0.67
N ALA A 147 11.84 20.42 1.84
CA ALA A 147 11.43 21.49 2.73
C ALA A 147 12.62 22.34 3.20
N LEU A 148 13.74 21.71 3.59
CA LEU A 148 14.96 22.43 3.96
C LEU A 148 15.51 23.28 2.81
N GLN A 149 15.54 22.75 1.59
CA GLN A 149 16.02 23.49 0.40
C GLN A 149 15.15 24.70 0.06
N SER A 150 13.86 24.68 0.43
CA SER A 150 12.96 25.82 0.21
C SER A 150 13.17 26.97 1.19
N LEU A 151 13.97 26.78 2.23
CA LEU A 151 14.24 27.76 3.28
C LEU A 151 15.41 28.68 2.89
N PRO A 152 15.28 30.01 3.00
CA PRO A 152 16.40 30.93 2.75
C PRO A 152 17.52 30.75 3.80
N GLY A 153 18.77 30.84 3.35
CA GLY A 153 19.96 30.80 4.21
C GLY A 153 20.40 29.41 4.65
N GLN A 154 19.88 28.33 4.07
CA GLN A 154 20.34 26.97 4.35
C GLN A 154 21.65 26.65 3.64
N ASN A 155 22.62 26.12 4.38
CA ASN A 155 23.92 25.69 3.86
C ASN A 155 23.84 24.22 3.41
N SER A 156 24.75 23.80 2.53
CA SER A 156 24.90 22.39 2.08
C SER A 156 25.04 21.40 3.26
N GLY A 157 25.61 21.82 4.39
CA GLY A 157 25.71 21.01 5.61
C GLY A 157 24.40 20.64 6.28
N SER A 158 23.28 21.34 6.00
CA SER A 158 21.97 20.99 6.57
C SER A 158 21.40 19.67 6.01
N ALA A 159 21.63 19.41 4.72
CA ALA A 159 21.22 18.15 4.09
C ALA A 159 22.05 16.96 4.61
N ASP A 160 23.33 17.18 4.91
CA ASP A 160 24.22 16.17 5.49
C ASP A 160 23.77 15.80 6.91
N LEU A 161 23.50 16.80 7.75
CA LEU A 161 22.97 16.59 9.11
C LEU A 161 21.65 15.80 9.09
N LEU A 162 20.77 16.11 8.18
CA LEU A 162 19.50 15.40 8.01
C LEU A 162 19.74 13.93 7.63
N GLY A 163 20.61 13.67 6.66
CA GLY A 163 20.98 12.31 6.25
C GLY A 163 21.66 11.50 7.35
N MET A 164 22.55 12.12 8.11
CA MET A 164 23.23 11.48 9.25
C MET A 164 22.26 11.13 10.38
N ALA A 165 21.38 12.05 10.76
CA ALA A 165 20.36 11.81 11.79
C ALA A 165 19.39 10.68 11.36
N TYR A 166 19.02 10.66 10.08
CA TYR A 166 18.25 9.56 9.50
C TYR A 166 18.97 8.21 9.64
N ALA A 167 20.22 8.14 9.22
CA ALA A 167 21.01 6.90 9.25
C ALA A 167 21.24 6.39 10.67
N VAL A 168 21.50 7.29 11.63
CA VAL A 168 21.70 6.95 13.04
C VAL A 168 20.43 6.39 13.69
N ALA A 169 19.25 6.92 13.33
CA ALA A 169 17.98 6.48 13.89
C ALA A 169 17.42 5.21 13.21
N TYR A 170 17.78 4.94 11.96
CA TYR A 170 17.18 3.90 11.12
C TYR A 170 17.27 2.48 11.70
N PRO A 171 18.40 2.00 12.26
CA PRO A 171 18.47 0.66 12.84
C PRO A 171 17.46 0.42 13.95
N PHE A 172 17.18 1.46 14.76
CA PHE A 172 16.18 1.39 15.82
C PHE A 172 14.76 1.33 15.26
N GLY A 173 14.52 1.94 14.10
CA GLY A 173 13.28 1.80 13.37
C GLY A 173 12.93 0.33 13.14
N ILE A 174 13.83 -0.45 12.55
CA ILE A 174 13.59 -1.87 12.24
C ILE A 174 13.51 -2.71 13.53
N VAL A 175 14.56 -2.66 14.34
CA VAL A 175 14.67 -3.49 15.56
C VAL A 175 13.58 -3.13 16.57
N GLY A 176 13.29 -1.84 16.73
CA GLY A 176 12.32 -1.34 17.69
C GLY A 176 10.89 -1.78 17.40
N ILE A 177 10.49 -1.85 16.14
CA ILE A 177 9.15 -2.33 15.76
C ILE A 177 9.01 -3.81 16.17
N ILE A 178 9.99 -4.63 15.80
CA ILE A 178 10.00 -6.07 16.12
C ILE A 178 9.99 -6.30 17.63
N LEU A 179 10.86 -5.59 18.36
CA LEU A 179 10.91 -5.68 19.83
C LEU A 179 9.58 -5.24 20.46
N THR A 180 8.92 -4.22 19.91
CA THR A 180 7.60 -3.81 20.41
C THR A 180 6.56 -4.90 20.21
N MET A 181 6.52 -5.57 19.06
CA MET A 181 5.62 -6.71 18.83
C MET A 181 5.87 -7.84 19.83
N VAL A 182 7.15 -8.20 20.06
CA VAL A 182 7.55 -9.22 21.04
C VAL A 182 7.18 -8.79 22.47
N LEU A 183 7.40 -7.52 22.82
CA LEU A 183 7.05 -6.98 24.13
C LEU A 183 5.54 -7.04 24.38
N VAL A 184 4.71 -6.59 23.42
CA VAL A 184 3.25 -6.65 23.53
C VAL A 184 2.79 -8.10 23.70
N ARG A 185 3.34 -9.02 22.92
CA ARG A 185 3.07 -10.46 23.09
C ARG A 185 3.34 -10.93 24.52
N LYS A 186 4.51 -10.57 25.06
CA LYS A 186 4.92 -10.98 26.42
C LYS A 186 4.05 -10.35 27.51
N VAL A 187 3.76 -9.04 27.40
CA VAL A 187 2.96 -8.29 28.39
C VAL A 187 1.53 -8.83 28.49
N PHE A 188 0.93 -9.24 27.38
CA PHE A 188 -0.42 -9.79 27.35
C PHE A 188 -0.46 -11.32 27.37
N SER A 189 0.69 -12.00 27.51
CA SER A 189 0.80 -13.47 27.51
C SER A 189 0.05 -14.12 26.34
N ILE A 190 0.24 -13.57 25.13
CA ILE A 190 -0.53 -13.95 23.94
C ILE A 190 -0.09 -15.33 23.43
N ASP A 191 -1.01 -16.26 23.37
CA ASP A 191 -0.88 -17.54 22.65
C ASP A 191 -1.20 -17.31 21.17
N ILE A 192 -0.16 -17.35 20.34
CA ILE A 192 -0.26 -17.08 18.91
C ILE A 192 -1.14 -18.13 18.22
N ASP A 193 -0.99 -19.42 18.57
CA ASP A 193 -1.73 -20.49 17.92
C ASP A 193 -3.22 -20.44 18.28
N ALA A 194 -3.55 -20.01 19.50
CA ALA A 194 -4.94 -19.77 19.90
C ALA A 194 -5.55 -18.56 19.17
N GLU A 195 -4.80 -17.45 19.07
CA GLU A 195 -5.30 -16.27 18.34
C GLU A 195 -5.35 -16.50 16.82
N ALA A 196 -4.41 -17.23 16.23
CA ALA A 196 -4.45 -17.58 14.81
C ALA A 196 -5.70 -18.41 14.47
N ARG A 197 -6.04 -19.40 15.30
CA ARG A 197 -7.30 -20.18 15.16
C ARG A 197 -8.55 -19.31 15.28
N ASN A 198 -8.56 -18.38 16.24
CA ASN A 198 -9.68 -17.45 16.41
C ASN A 198 -9.81 -16.49 15.22
N VAL A 199 -8.68 -16.08 14.64
CA VAL A 199 -8.64 -15.24 13.44
C VAL A 199 -9.10 -16.01 12.22
N GLU A 200 -8.71 -17.28 12.04
CA GLU A 200 -9.21 -18.14 10.95
C GLU A 200 -10.72 -18.38 11.07
N VAL A 201 -11.21 -18.68 12.26
CA VAL A 201 -12.65 -18.79 12.53
C VAL A 201 -13.36 -17.44 12.29
N SER A 202 -12.75 -16.34 12.70
CA SER A 202 -13.29 -14.99 12.46
C SER A 202 -13.12 -14.55 11.00
N ALA A 203 -12.09 -15.00 10.28
CA ALA A 203 -11.91 -14.74 8.86
C ALA A 203 -12.88 -15.55 8.00
N GLN A 204 -13.19 -16.79 8.39
CA GLN A 204 -14.30 -17.56 7.82
C GLN A 204 -15.66 -16.94 8.18
N ALA A 205 -15.74 -16.25 9.32
CA ALA A 205 -16.86 -15.41 9.72
C ALA A 205 -16.72 -13.95 9.22
N SER A 206 -15.62 -13.60 8.51
CA SER A 206 -15.37 -12.23 8.06
C SER A 206 -16.40 -11.83 7.02
N GLU A 207 -17.21 -10.88 7.38
CA GLU A 207 -18.33 -10.27 6.66
C GLU A 207 -18.01 -9.68 5.28
N ARG A 208 -16.83 -9.92 4.68
CA ARG A 208 -16.30 -9.08 3.59
C ARG A 208 -15.81 -9.78 2.34
N ALA A 209 -15.20 -10.97 2.46
CA ALA A 209 -15.01 -11.76 1.26
C ALA A 209 -16.41 -12.08 0.72
N PRO A 210 -16.67 -11.91 -0.58
CA PRO A 210 -17.94 -12.29 -1.13
C PRO A 210 -18.18 -13.78 -0.81
N ASP A 211 -19.18 -14.02 0.00
CA ASP A 211 -19.68 -15.34 0.35
C ASP A 211 -20.89 -15.64 -0.53
N PHE A 212 -21.47 -16.81 -0.37
CA PHE A 212 -22.70 -17.16 -1.06
C PHE A 212 -23.71 -17.75 -0.08
N ILE A 213 -24.98 -17.60 -0.41
CA ILE A 213 -26.08 -18.25 0.28
C ILE A 213 -27.07 -18.79 -0.74
N ASP A 214 -27.57 -20.01 -0.50
CA ASP A 214 -28.65 -20.60 -1.26
C ASP A 214 -29.94 -20.43 -0.47
N LEU A 215 -30.88 -19.69 -1.03
CA LEU A 215 -32.19 -19.43 -0.44
C LEU A 215 -33.29 -20.04 -1.31
N GLU A 216 -34.30 -20.61 -0.65
CA GLU A 216 -35.54 -21.05 -1.27
C GLU A 216 -36.60 -19.96 -1.07
N ILE A 217 -37.29 -19.59 -2.12
CA ILE A 217 -38.35 -18.57 -2.07
C ILE A 217 -39.58 -19.16 -1.37
N THR A 218 -39.78 -18.74 -0.14
CA THR A 218 -40.92 -19.14 0.67
C THR A 218 -41.81 -17.96 1.08
N ASN A 219 -41.36 -16.74 0.86
CA ASN A 219 -42.15 -15.54 1.12
C ASN A 219 -43.15 -15.30 -0.02
N PRO A 220 -44.48 -15.33 0.26
CA PRO A 220 -45.50 -15.14 -0.77
C PRO A 220 -45.42 -13.78 -1.48
N ASN A 221 -44.90 -12.74 -0.79
CA ASN A 221 -44.75 -11.41 -1.38
C ASN A 221 -43.70 -11.34 -2.47
N MET A 222 -42.88 -12.36 -2.61
CA MET A 222 -41.86 -12.46 -3.64
C MET A 222 -42.38 -13.11 -4.94
N ASP A 223 -43.51 -13.81 -4.86
CA ASP A 223 -44.06 -14.53 -6.01
C ASP A 223 -44.51 -13.57 -7.10
N GLY A 224 -43.96 -13.74 -8.29
CA GLY A 224 -44.26 -12.88 -9.44
C GLY A 224 -43.42 -11.62 -9.58
N LEU A 225 -42.50 -11.31 -8.61
CA LEU A 225 -41.61 -10.17 -8.72
C LEU A 225 -40.42 -10.47 -9.65
N ALA A 226 -39.97 -9.45 -10.36
CA ALA A 226 -38.68 -9.51 -11.05
C ALA A 226 -37.51 -9.35 -10.05
N LEU A 227 -36.35 -9.95 -10.34
CA LEU A 227 -35.18 -9.87 -9.45
C LEU A 227 -34.76 -8.44 -9.13
N ARG A 228 -34.86 -7.50 -10.07
CA ARG A 228 -34.58 -6.08 -9.88
C ARG A 228 -35.52 -5.40 -8.88
N GLU A 229 -36.70 -5.98 -8.64
CA GLU A 229 -37.73 -5.46 -7.75
C GLU A 229 -37.58 -5.98 -6.32
N ILE A 230 -36.65 -6.93 -6.11
CA ILE A 230 -36.33 -7.44 -4.77
C ILE A 230 -35.74 -6.30 -3.93
N PRO A 231 -36.35 -5.97 -2.77
CA PRO A 231 -35.90 -4.90 -1.93
C PRO A 231 -34.43 -5.02 -1.53
N PHE A 232 -33.70 -3.90 -1.53
CA PHE A 232 -32.31 -3.77 -1.10
C PHE A 232 -31.24 -4.49 -1.93
N ALA A 233 -31.59 -5.29 -2.97
CA ALA A 233 -30.59 -6.06 -3.71
C ALA A 233 -29.50 -5.16 -4.35
N ALA A 234 -29.90 -4.10 -5.04
CA ALA A 234 -28.98 -3.16 -5.69
C ALA A 234 -28.13 -2.35 -4.69
N GLU A 235 -28.65 -2.07 -3.50
CA GLU A 235 -27.96 -1.29 -2.46
C GLU A 235 -27.01 -2.14 -1.62
N ALA A 236 -27.37 -3.40 -1.39
CA ALA A 236 -26.57 -4.34 -0.59
C ALA A 236 -25.31 -4.83 -1.32
N GLY A 237 -25.20 -4.60 -2.63
CA GLY A 237 -24.06 -5.10 -3.43
C GLY A 237 -24.07 -6.62 -3.58
N VAL A 238 -25.25 -7.23 -3.66
CA VAL A 238 -25.46 -8.66 -3.84
C VAL A 238 -25.71 -8.96 -5.31
N VAL A 239 -25.17 -10.09 -5.79
CA VAL A 239 -25.32 -10.59 -7.16
C VAL A 239 -26.11 -11.90 -7.12
N PHE A 240 -27.18 -12.00 -7.92
CA PHE A 240 -27.91 -13.25 -8.13
C PHE A 240 -27.17 -14.08 -9.19
N SER A 241 -26.54 -15.17 -8.77
CA SER A 241 -25.65 -15.94 -9.64
C SER A 241 -26.31 -17.15 -10.30
N ARG A 242 -27.31 -17.76 -9.67
CA ARG A 242 -28.04 -18.92 -10.18
C ARG A 242 -29.49 -18.91 -9.70
N LEU A 243 -30.38 -19.37 -10.59
CA LEU A 243 -31.79 -19.63 -10.32
C LEU A 243 -32.05 -21.11 -10.57
N LEU A 244 -32.51 -21.82 -9.55
CA LEU A 244 -32.96 -23.21 -9.63
C LEU A 244 -34.50 -23.24 -9.71
N ARG A 245 -35.05 -23.74 -10.82
CA ARG A 245 -36.48 -23.93 -10.99
C ARG A 245 -36.74 -25.29 -11.62
N ASN A 246 -37.62 -26.08 -11.04
CA ASN A 246 -37.99 -27.41 -11.51
C ASN A 246 -36.78 -28.31 -11.82
N GLY A 247 -35.74 -28.27 -10.97
CA GLY A 247 -34.52 -29.06 -11.14
C GLY A 247 -33.56 -28.53 -12.20
N LYS A 248 -33.86 -27.42 -12.89
CA LYS A 248 -33.00 -26.79 -13.89
C LYS A 248 -32.35 -25.53 -13.30
N VAL A 249 -31.01 -25.43 -13.41
CA VAL A 249 -30.25 -24.27 -12.99
C VAL A 249 -29.95 -23.38 -14.18
N THR A 250 -30.26 -22.09 -14.06
CA THR A 250 -30.00 -21.06 -15.09
C THR A 250 -29.31 -19.85 -14.48
N VAL A 251 -28.67 -19.03 -15.33
CA VAL A 251 -28.24 -17.67 -14.95
C VAL A 251 -29.46 -16.77 -15.01
N PRO A 252 -29.84 -16.12 -13.90
CA PRO A 252 -30.99 -15.23 -13.92
C PRO A 252 -30.60 -13.87 -14.51
N GLU A 253 -31.54 -13.26 -15.25
CA GLU A 253 -31.49 -11.86 -15.68
C GLU A 253 -32.17 -10.97 -14.63
N ASN A 254 -31.87 -9.67 -14.63
CA ASN A 254 -32.50 -8.70 -13.73
C ASN A 254 -34.05 -8.66 -13.89
N ASP A 255 -34.55 -8.99 -15.07
CA ASP A 255 -35.98 -9.08 -15.37
C ASP A 255 -36.58 -10.49 -15.13
N SER A 256 -35.79 -11.45 -14.67
CA SER A 256 -36.28 -12.80 -14.36
C SER A 256 -37.27 -12.74 -13.21
N VAL A 257 -38.49 -13.26 -13.47
CA VAL A 257 -39.57 -13.33 -12.49
C VAL A 257 -39.33 -14.54 -11.58
N VAL A 258 -39.34 -14.36 -10.28
CA VAL A 258 -39.21 -15.43 -9.29
C VAL A 258 -40.57 -16.01 -8.90
N ARG A 259 -40.58 -17.26 -8.44
CA ARG A 259 -41.79 -17.98 -8.01
C ARG A 259 -41.54 -18.70 -6.67
N LEU A 260 -42.61 -18.97 -5.95
CA LEU A 260 -42.57 -19.80 -4.76
C LEU A 260 -41.95 -21.17 -5.08
N GLY A 261 -40.99 -21.61 -4.24
CA GLY A 261 -40.25 -22.85 -4.40
C GLY A 261 -39.01 -22.73 -5.32
N ASP A 262 -38.76 -21.59 -5.94
CA ASP A 262 -37.50 -21.37 -6.66
C ASP A 262 -36.33 -21.30 -5.67
N GLY A 263 -35.16 -21.83 -6.08
CA GLY A 263 -33.89 -21.66 -5.38
C GLY A 263 -33.07 -20.53 -5.99
N LEU A 264 -32.58 -19.63 -5.17
CA LEU A 264 -31.68 -18.54 -5.58
C LEU A 264 -30.32 -18.67 -4.91
N ARG A 265 -29.22 -18.59 -5.69
CA ARG A 265 -27.88 -18.40 -5.15
C ARG A 265 -27.50 -16.95 -5.23
N LEU A 266 -27.24 -16.35 -4.07
CA LEU A 266 -26.79 -15.00 -3.89
C LEU A 266 -25.28 -14.99 -3.58
N VAL A 267 -24.55 -14.02 -4.14
CA VAL A 267 -23.12 -13.77 -3.87
C VAL A 267 -22.95 -12.34 -3.41
N GLY A 268 -22.29 -12.15 -2.29
CA GLY A 268 -22.09 -10.80 -1.73
C GLY A 268 -21.45 -10.84 -0.35
N PRO A 269 -21.35 -9.67 0.33
CA PRO A 269 -20.84 -9.63 1.70
C PRO A 269 -21.73 -10.47 2.64
N LYS A 270 -21.11 -11.33 3.45
CA LYS A 270 -21.82 -12.29 4.33
C LYS A 270 -22.90 -11.63 5.19
N ALA A 271 -22.58 -10.48 5.81
CA ALA A 271 -23.56 -9.74 6.63
C ALA A 271 -24.80 -9.34 5.81
N LYS A 272 -24.57 -8.93 4.54
CA LYS A 272 -25.66 -8.54 3.66
C LYS A 272 -26.46 -9.74 3.17
N LEU A 273 -25.81 -10.87 2.89
CA LEU A 273 -26.49 -12.09 2.50
C LEU A 273 -27.49 -12.57 3.57
N LEU A 274 -27.14 -12.44 4.85
CA LEU A 274 -28.03 -12.83 5.96
C LEU A 274 -29.28 -11.93 6.08
N GLU A 275 -29.20 -10.66 5.62
CA GLU A 275 -30.35 -9.74 5.58
C GLU A 275 -31.41 -10.18 4.56
N PHE A 276 -31.03 -11.01 3.55
CA PHE A 276 -31.96 -11.51 2.53
C PHE A 276 -32.76 -12.73 2.97
N GLU A 277 -32.32 -13.50 3.96
CA GLU A 277 -33.05 -14.66 4.42
C GLU A 277 -34.50 -14.34 4.87
N PRO A 278 -34.75 -13.32 5.71
CA PRO A 278 -36.12 -12.94 6.08
C PRO A 278 -36.92 -12.31 4.93
N VAL A 279 -36.26 -11.77 3.91
CA VAL A 279 -36.91 -11.13 2.75
C VAL A 279 -37.34 -12.17 1.71
N ILE A 280 -36.45 -13.08 1.34
CA ILE A 280 -36.65 -14.07 0.28
C ILE A 280 -37.36 -15.32 0.80
N GLY A 281 -36.92 -15.84 1.95
CA GLY A 281 -37.45 -17.05 2.51
C GLY A 281 -36.44 -17.77 3.38
N ARG A 282 -36.35 -19.10 3.26
CA ARG A 282 -35.49 -19.93 4.10
C ARG A 282 -34.22 -20.36 3.35
N LYS A 283 -33.20 -20.74 4.12
CA LYS A 283 -32.00 -21.36 3.57
C LYS A 283 -32.36 -22.65 2.83
N SER A 284 -31.91 -22.78 1.59
CA SER A 284 -32.14 -23.97 0.78
C SER A 284 -31.42 -25.18 1.38
N SER A 285 -32.09 -26.33 1.35
CA SER A 285 -31.47 -27.62 1.69
C SER A 285 -30.61 -28.18 0.54
N ILE A 286 -30.70 -27.57 -0.66
CA ILE A 286 -30.00 -28.00 -1.87
C ILE A 286 -28.85 -27.03 -2.10
N ASP A 287 -27.63 -27.55 -2.23
CA ASP A 287 -26.51 -26.77 -2.82
C ASP A 287 -26.76 -26.62 -4.33
N ILE A 288 -27.17 -25.42 -4.73
CA ILE A 288 -27.50 -25.11 -6.13
C ILE A 288 -26.29 -25.30 -7.06
N ARG A 289 -25.06 -25.22 -6.55
CA ARG A 289 -23.86 -25.49 -7.32
C ARG A 289 -23.68 -26.96 -7.64
N ALA A 290 -24.12 -27.84 -6.74
CA ALA A 290 -24.00 -29.28 -6.91
C ALA A 290 -25.05 -29.86 -7.87
N VAL A 291 -26.11 -29.09 -8.18
CA VAL A 291 -27.13 -29.53 -9.16
C VAL A 291 -26.52 -29.59 -10.56
N PRO A 292 -26.61 -30.73 -11.27
CA PRO A 292 -26.10 -30.85 -12.63
C PRO A 292 -26.68 -29.76 -13.54
N SER A 293 -25.81 -29.02 -14.21
CA SER A 293 -26.21 -27.93 -15.10
C SER A 293 -25.19 -27.72 -16.21
N GLU A 294 -25.57 -27.07 -17.29
CA GLU A 294 -24.67 -26.66 -18.38
C GLU A 294 -23.85 -25.41 -18.04
N LEU A 295 -23.99 -24.89 -16.82
CA LEU A 295 -23.25 -23.71 -16.38
C LEU A 295 -21.83 -24.06 -16.00
N THR A 296 -20.88 -23.28 -16.49
CA THR A 296 -19.48 -23.33 -16.13
C THR A 296 -19.08 -22.08 -15.34
N THR A 297 -18.01 -22.18 -14.59
CA THR A 297 -17.41 -21.04 -13.88
C THR A 297 -15.98 -20.88 -14.40
N GLU A 298 -15.66 -19.72 -14.91
CA GLU A 298 -14.35 -19.41 -15.46
C GLU A 298 -13.81 -18.10 -14.87
N HIS A 299 -12.50 -17.98 -14.97
CA HIS A 299 -11.77 -16.83 -14.50
C HIS A 299 -11.20 -16.06 -15.69
N LEU A 300 -11.58 -14.79 -15.84
CA LEU A 300 -11.25 -13.99 -17.02
C LEU A 300 -10.54 -12.69 -16.64
N TYR A 301 -9.47 -12.33 -17.36
CA TYR A 301 -8.79 -11.06 -17.19
C TYR A 301 -9.33 -9.95 -18.08
N VAL A 302 -9.51 -8.78 -17.51
CA VAL A 302 -9.90 -7.58 -18.27
C VAL A 302 -8.64 -6.97 -18.90
N THR A 303 -8.53 -7.11 -20.23
CA THR A 303 -7.36 -6.64 -20.99
C THR A 303 -7.70 -5.80 -22.21
N LYS A 304 -8.99 -5.75 -22.64
CA LYS A 304 -9.44 -4.91 -23.74
C LYS A 304 -9.87 -3.53 -23.28
N SER A 305 -9.37 -2.50 -23.97
CA SER A 305 -9.70 -1.09 -23.68
C SER A 305 -11.18 -0.74 -23.85
N GLN A 306 -11.94 -1.50 -24.65
CA GLN A 306 -13.35 -1.23 -24.96
C GLN A 306 -14.27 -1.30 -23.72
N VAL A 307 -13.93 -2.13 -22.74
CA VAL A 307 -14.74 -2.35 -21.54
C VAL A 307 -14.25 -1.54 -20.34
N LEU A 308 -13.07 -0.92 -20.42
CA LEU A 308 -12.50 -0.16 -19.32
C LEU A 308 -13.33 1.08 -19.00
N GLY A 309 -13.63 1.27 -17.71
CA GLY A 309 -14.45 2.37 -17.22
C GLY A 309 -15.96 2.17 -17.37
N LYS A 310 -16.41 1.15 -18.11
CA LYS A 310 -17.81 0.75 -18.16
C LYS A 310 -18.18 -0.02 -16.90
N SER A 311 -19.39 0.18 -16.40
CA SER A 311 -19.86 -0.61 -15.25
C SER A 311 -20.33 -2.00 -15.68
N VAL A 312 -20.38 -2.93 -14.72
CA VAL A 312 -20.91 -4.29 -14.95
C VAL A 312 -22.34 -4.21 -15.48
N GLY A 313 -23.18 -3.34 -14.89
CA GLY A 313 -24.55 -3.13 -15.35
C GLY A 313 -24.65 -2.53 -16.77
N GLU A 314 -23.74 -1.59 -17.15
CA GLU A 314 -23.69 -1.06 -18.53
C GLU A 314 -23.33 -2.14 -19.56
N LEU A 315 -22.55 -3.15 -19.18
CA LEU A 315 -22.14 -4.25 -20.05
C LEU A 315 -23.21 -5.35 -20.14
N ASN A 316 -24.09 -5.43 -19.14
CA ASN A 316 -25.27 -6.30 -19.10
C ASN A 316 -24.98 -7.74 -19.58
N PHE A 317 -24.01 -8.37 -18.90
CA PHE A 317 -23.47 -9.68 -19.28
C PHE A 317 -24.56 -10.78 -19.29
N GLU A 318 -25.52 -10.68 -18.36
CA GLU A 318 -26.59 -11.65 -18.18
C GLU A 318 -27.46 -11.72 -19.44
N ARG A 319 -27.92 -10.57 -19.92
CA ARG A 319 -28.84 -10.49 -21.07
C ARG A 319 -28.09 -10.69 -22.39
N ALA A 320 -26.87 -10.15 -22.52
CA ALA A 320 -26.13 -10.19 -23.77
C ALA A 320 -25.48 -11.56 -24.04
N TYR A 321 -25.06 -12.26 -22.98
CA TYR A 321 -24.23 -13.45 -23.10
C TYR A 321 -24.70 -14.64 -22.24
N GLY A 322 -25.79 -14.50 -21.47
CA GLY A 322 -26.26 -15.55 -20.56
C GLY A 322 -25.21 -15.90 -19.50
N ALA A 323 -24.42 -14.90 -19.07
CA ALA A 323 -23.36 -15.07 -18.10
C ALA A 323 -23.40 -13.94 -17.06
N VAL A 324 -23.05 -14.23 -15.81
CA VAL A 324 -22.99 -13.26 -14.73
C VAL A 324 -21.59 -13.17 -14.16
N VAL A 325 -21.10 -11.95 -13.94
CA VAL A 325 -19.89 -11.71 -13.20
C VAL A 325 -20.25 -11.68 -11.72
N THR A 326 -19.73 -12.62 -10.93
CA THR A 326 -20.11 -12.76 -9.52
C THR A 326 -19.19 -11.98 -8.62
N ARG A 327 -17.90 -12.01 -8.90
CA ARG A 327 -16.83 -11.39 -8.12
C ARG A 327 -15.76 -10.80 -9.01
N ILE A 328 -15.08 -9.80 -8.50
CA ILE A 328 -13.92 -9.17 -9.14
C ILE A 328 -12.80 -9.11 -8.12
N THR A 329 -11.60 -9.55 -8.52
CA THR A 329 -10.37 -9.29 -7.77
C THR A 329 -9.59 -8.17 -8.45
N ARG A 330 -9.26 -7.13 -7.69
CA ARG A 330 -8.48 -5.97 -8.12
C ARG A 330 -7.42 -5.64 -7.08
N ALA A 331 -6.15 -5.63 -7.46
CA ALA A 331 -5.03 -5.38 -6.55
C ALA A 331 -5.14 -6.21 -5.25
N ASP A 332 -5.35 -7.52 -5.39
CA ASP A 332 -5.50 -8.52 -4.33
C ASP A 332 -6.72 -8.33 -3.40
N VAL A 333 -7.63 -7.42 -3.74
CA VAL A 333 -8.90 -7.23 -3.03
C VAL A 333 -10.04 -7.85 -3.83
N GLU A 334 -10.73 -8.83 -3.24
CA GLU A 334 -11.91 -9.46 -3.83
C GLU A 334 -13.21 -8.81 -3.34
N PHE A 335 -14.13 -8.50 -4.25
CA PHE A 335 -15.44 -7.92 -3.95
C PHE A 335 -16.52 -8.39 -4.93
N ALA A 336 -17.80 -8.26 -4.54
CA ALA A 336 -18.92 -8.63 -5.38
C ALA A 336 -19.04 -7.69 -6.59
N ALA A 337 -19.31 -8.26 -7.76
CA ALA A 337 -19.41 -7.55 -9.03
C ALA A 337 -20.82 -6.96 -9.25
N ASN A 338 -21.24 -6.03 -8.37
CA ASN A 338 -22.53 -5.37 -8.57
C ASN A 338 -22.53 -4.42 -9.78
N ASP A 339 -23.72 -4.02 -10.24
CA ASP A 339 -23.94 -3.21 -11.44
C ASP A 339 -23.18 -1.88 -11.49
N ARG A 340 -22.79 -1.33 -10.33
CA ARG A 340 -22.09 -0.03 -10.22
C ARG A 340 -20.58 -0.14 -10.37
N VAL A 341 -20.02 -1.34 -10.28
CA VAL A 341 -18.57 -1.56 -10.36
C VAL A 341 -18.11 -1.33 -11.78
N ARG A 342 -17.15 -0.40 -11.95
CA ARG A 342 -16.53 -0.12 -13.25
C ARG A 342 -15.29 -0.98 -13.43
N LEU A 343 -15.20 -1.64 -14.60
CA LEU A 343 -14.08 -2.51 -14.94
C LEU A 343 -12.80 -1.70 -15.17
N GLN A 344 -11.70 -2.21 -14.66
CA GLN A 344 -10.36 -1.66 -14.86
C GLN A 344 -9.43 -2.68 -15.54
N PHE A 345 -8.37 -2.21 -16.15
CA PHE A 345 -7.35 -3.08 -16.73
C PHE A 345 -6.69 -3.90 -15.63
N GLY A 346 -6.57 -5.21 -15.84
CA GLY A 346 -6.02 -6.13 -14.84
C GLY A 346 -7.04 -6.69 -13.85
N ASP A 347 -8.31 -6.28 -13.89
CA ASP A 347 -9.35 -6.94 -13.09
C ASP A 347 -9.45 -8.42 -13.45
N PHE A 348 -9.60 -9.25 -12.41
CA PHE A 348 -9.79 -10.69 -12.53
C PHE A 348 -11.24 -11.03 -12.18
N LEU A 349 -12.01 -11.44 -13.20
CA LEU A 349 -13.44 -11.65 -13.11
C LEU A 349 -13.74 -13.13 -12.84
N PHE A 350 -14.65 -13.40 -11.92
CA PHE A 350 -15.27 -14.71 -11.71
C PHE A 350 -16.61 -14.73 -12.44
N VAL A 351 -16.67 -15.47 -13.54
CA VAL A 351 -17.82 -15.48 -14.46
C VAL A 351 -18.51 -16.83 -14.40
N VAL A 352 -19.84 -16.81 -14.26
CA VAL A 352 -20.70 -17.99 -14.29
C VAL A 352 -21.65 -17.87 -15.46
N GLY A 353 -21.74 -18.90 -16.30
CA GLY A 353 -22.62 -18.86 -17.47
C GLY A 353 -22.56 -20.14 -18.30
N SER A 354 -23.28 -20.18 -19.43
CA SER A 354 -23.12 -21.25 -20.41
C SER A 354 -21.68 -21.22 -20.97
N LYS A 355 -21.18 -22.38 -21.40
CA LYS A 355 -19.83 -22.47 -21.98
C LYS A 355 -19.62 -21.46 -23.14
N GLN A 356 -20.64 -21.29 -23.99
CA GLN A 356 -20.59 -20.33 -25.09
C GLN A 356 -20.61 -18.88 -24.58
N GLY A 357 -21.47 -18.56 -23.61
CA GLY A 357 -21.57 -17.23 -23.03
C GLY A 357 -20.26 -16.79 -22.34
N VAL A 358 -19.63 -17.68 -21.57
CA VAL A 358 -18.35 -17.40 -20.92
C VAL A 358 -17.22 -17.14 -21.94
N VAL A 359 -17.19 -17.90 -23.05
CA VAL A 359 -16.24 -17.66 -24.13
C VAL A 359 -16.46 -16.26 -24.76
N GLN A 360 -17.71 -15.89 -25.03
CA GLN A 360 -18.04 -14.56 -25.57
C GLN A 360 -17.68 -13.42 -24.62
N VAL A 361 -17.93 -13.61 -23.31
CA VAL A 361 -17.46 -12.66 -22.29
C VAL A 361 -15.93 -12.56 -22.31
N GLY A 362 -15.23 -13.69 -22.42
CA GLY A 362 -13.77 -13.73 -22.54
C GLY A 362 -13.25 -12.94 -23.76
N GLU A 363 -13.92 -13.09 -24.91
CA GLU A 363 -13.60 -12.30 -26.10
C GLU A 363 -13.87 -10.80 -25.90
N LEU A 364 -14.96 -10.44 -25.23
CA LEU A 364 -15.32 -9.06 -24.93
C LEU A 364 -14.29 -8.39 -24.00
N VAL A 365 -13.95 -9.04 -22.89
CA VAL A 365 -13.00 -8.49 -21.90
C VAL A 365 -11.55 -8.65 -22.31
N GLY A 366 -11.27 -9.54 -23.28
CA GLY A 366 -9.96 -9.76 -23.89
C GLY A 366 -9.25 -11.01 -23.38
N ASN A 367 -9.33 -11.32 -22.10
CA ASN A 367 -8.79 -12.50 -21.43
C ASN A 367 -7.37 -12.91 -21.91
N LYS A 368 -6.45 -11.93 -21.96
CA LYS A 368 -5.07 -12.12 -22.41
C LYS A 368 -4.10 -11.87 -21.25
N PRO A 369 -3.77 -12.87 -20.39
CA PRO A 369 -2.87 -12.67 -19.24
C PRO A 369 -1.53 -12.06 -19.65
N LYS A 370 -0.96 -12.46 -20.78
CA LYS A 370 0.31 -11.89 -21.29
C LYS A 370 0.25 -10.38 -21.57
N ALA A 371 -0.94 -9.81 -21.80
CA ALA A 371 -1.06 -8.36 -21.98
C ALA A 371 -0.83 -7.59 -20.68
N LEU A 372 -0.96 -8.26 -19.53
CA LEU A 372 -0.70 -7.68 -18.22
C LEU A 372 0.80 -7.51 -17.93
N ASP A 373 1.65 -8.28 -18.64
CA ASP A 373 3.11 -8.23 -18.45
C ASP A 373 3.75 -7.05 -19.20
N HIS A 374 3.03 -6.43 -20.14
CA HIS A 374 3.54 -5.30 -20.90
C HIS A 374 3.38 -3.99 -20.13
N PRO A 375 4.48 -3.29 -19.77
CA PRO A 375 4.40 -2.02 -19.08
C PRO A 375 3.90 -0.92 -20.00
N HIS A 376 2.93 -0.14 -19.53
CA HIS A 376 2.48 1.09 -20.19
C HIS A 376 3.39 2.25 -19.79
N VAL A 377 4.48 2.47 -20.52
CA VAL A 377 5.53 3.45 -20.15
C VAL A 377 5.07 4.90 -20.32
N LEU A 378 4.31 5.21 -21.38
CA LEU A 378 3.83 6.57 -21.63
C LEU A 378 2.99 7.15 -20.47
N PRO A 379 1.99 6.45 -19.90
CA PRO A 379 1.25 6.92 -18.72
C PRO A 379 2.15 7.22 -17.52
N VAL A 380 3.23 6.47 -17.33
CA VAL A 380 4.19 6.70 -16.23
C VAL A 380 4.83 8.05 -16.36
N PHE A 381 5.39 8.38 -17.54
CA PHE A 381 6.04 9.68 -17.77
C PHE A 381 5.05 10.85 -17.71
N VAL A 382 3.83 10.67 -18.22
CA VAL A 382 2.76 11.68 -18.09
C VAL A 382 2.41 11.90 -16.63
N GLY A 383 2.26 10.83 -15.85
CA GLY A 383 1.96 10.92 -14.43
C GLY A 383 3.09 11.56 -13.62
N ILE A 384 4.35 11.24 -13.95
CA ILE A 384 5.54 11.88 -13.36
C ILE A 384 5.55 13.37 -13.67
N LEU A 385 5.32 13.76 -14.92
CA LEU A 385 5.24 15.17 -15.32
C LEU A 385 4.18 15.92 -14.51
N LEU A 386 2.97 15.39 -14.46
CA LEU A 386 1.87 15.97 -13.67
C LEU A 386 2.23 16.03 -12.17
N GLY A 387 2.89 14.99 -11.66
CA GLY A 387 3.36 14.93 -10.27
C GLY A 387 4.40 16.01 -9.94
N VAL A 388 5.38 16.22 -10.82
CA VAL A 388 6.39 17.28 -10.67
C VAL A 388 5.74 18.66 -10.74
N VAL A 389 4.82 18.87 -11.69
CA VAL A 389 4.06 20.12 -11.78
C VAL A 389 3.28 20.37 -10.49
N LEU A 390 2.49 19.41 -10.02
CA LEU A 390 1.73 19.54 -8.78
C LEU A 390 2.65 19.77 -7.57
N GLY A 391 3.77 19.04 -7.52
CA GLY A 391 4.77 19.17 -6.44
C GLY A 391 5.45 20.53 -6.39
N SER A 392 5.56 21.20 -7.53
CA SER A 392 6.20 22.52 -7.66
C SER A 392 5.26 23.68 -7.36
N LEU A 393 3.93 23.46 -7.35
CA LEU A 393 2.95 24.51 -7.08
C LEU A 393 3.09 25.01 -5.63
N PRO A 394 3.22 26.34 -5.43
CA PRO A 394 3.26 26.93 -4.10
C PRO A 394 1.84 26.95 -3.49
N ILE A 395 1.66 26.31 -2.34
CA ILE A 395 0.43 26.33 -1.56
C ILE A 395 0.62 27.38 -0.46
N VAL A 396 -0.10 28.48 -0.56
CA VAL A 396 -0.08 29.56 0.45
C VAL A 396 -1.09 29.23 1.53
N LEU A 397 -0.60 29.00 2.74
CA LEU A 397 -1.45 28.79 3.92
C LEU A 397 -1.34 30.03 4.82
N PRO A 398 -2.48 30.64 5.29
CA PRO A 398 -2.48 31.91 6.02
C PRO A 398 -1.65 31.93 7.31
N TRP A 399 -1.42 30.73 7.89
CA TRP A 399 -0.68 30.53 9.15
C TRP A 399 0.76 30.07 8.96
N MET A 400 1.21 29.94 7.71
CA MET A 400 2.57 29.51 7.38
C MET A 400 3.45 30.68 6.96
N PRO A 401 4.71 30.75 7.43
CA PRO A 401 5.63 31.86 7.13
C PRO A 401 6.12 31.88 5.67
N ALA A 402 5.95 30.77 4.94
CA ALA A 402 6.34 30.64 3.54
C ALA A 402 5.38 29.68 2.82
N PRO A 403 5.25 29.80 1.47
CA PRO A 403 4.48 28.83 0.70
C PRO A 403 5.03 27.41 0.86
N VAL A 404 4.15 26.47 1.14
CA VAL A 404 4.48 25.03 1.21
C VAL A 404 4.42 24.44 -0.20
N ARG A 405 5.36 23.58 -0.54
CA ARG A 405 5.34 22.81 -1.78
C ARG A 405 5.31 21.33 -1.44
N LEU A 406 4.54 20.55 -2.18
CA LEU A 406 4.53 19.11 -2.01
C LEU A 406 5.89 18.46 -2.37
N GLY A 407 6.66 19.12 -3.20
CA GLY A 407 7.98 18.69 -3.66
C GLY A 407 7.94 17.46 -4.54
N LEU A 408 9.14 16.92 -4.85
CA LEU A 408 9.32 15.72 -5.67
C LEU A 408 8.87 14.42 -4.97
N ALA A 409 8.62 14.47 -3.65
CA ALA A 409 8.07 13.32 -2.92
C ALA A 409 6.54 13.34 -2.88
N GLY A 410 5.92 14.47 -2.54
CA GLY A 410 4.48 14.55 -2.31
C GLY A 410 3.66 14.65 -3.60
N GLY A 411 4.09 15.50 -4.54
CA GLY A 411 3.36 15.70 -5.80
C GLY A 411 3.18 14.41 -6.61
N PRO A 412 4.26 13.70 -6.98
CA PRO A 412 4.17 12.44 -7.71
C PRO A 412 3.41 11.35 -6.98
N LEU A 413 3.50 11.28 -5.65
CA LEU A 413 2.74 10.32 -4.85
C LEU A 413 1.23 10.55 -5.00
N ILE A 414 0.78 11.79 -4.81
CA ILE A 414 -0.65 12.14 -4.87
C ILE A 414 -1.20 11.91 -6.29
N VAL A 415 -0.46 12.35 -7.32
CA VAL A 415 -0.86 12.14 -8.71
C VAL A 415 -0.97 10.65 -9.03
N ALA A 416 0.02 9.85 -8.63
CA ALA A 416 0.01 8.41 -8.85
C ALA A 416 -1.17 7.72 -8.14
N LEU A 417 -1.49 8.10 -6.89
CA LEU A 417 -2.64 7.60 -6.15
C LEU A 417 -3.96 7.90 -6.87
N ILE A 418 -4.14 9.13 -7.37
CA ILE A 418 -5.37 9.54 -8.07
C ILE A 418 -5.47 8.83 -9.41
N LEU A 419 -4.41 8.84 -10.22
CA LEU A 419 -4.41 8.26 -11.55
C LEU A 419 -4.62 6.74 -11.53
N SER A 420 -3.99 6.04 -10.58
CA SER A 420 -4.17 4.60 -10.42
C SER A 420 -5.58 4.24 -9.94
N GLN A 421 -6.20 5.09 -9.11
CA GLN A 421 -7.61 4.91 -8.71
C GLN A 421 -8.57 5.13 -9.89
N VAL A 422 -8.33 6.13 -10.73
CA VAL A 422 -9.11 6.40 -11.94
C VAL A 422 -8.89 5.30 -12.99
N GLY A 423 -7.67 4.76 -13.06
CA GLY A 423 -7.27 3.64 -13.90
C GLY A 423 -7.12 3.98 -15.37
N ARG A 424 -8.00 4.85 -15.95
CA ARG A 424 -7.95 5.24 -17.37
C ARG A 424 -8.48 6.66 -17.59
N ILE A 425 -7.77 7.44 -18.40
CA ILE A 425 -8.26 8.71 -18.95
C ILE A 425 -7.95 8.73 -20.45
N GLY A 426 -8.99 8.71 -21.29
CA GLY A 426 -8.85 8.60 -22.75
C GLY A 426 -8.07 7.35 -23.18
N PRO A 427 -6.99 7.47 -23.95
CA PRO A 427 -6.16 6.33 -24.36
C PRO A 427 -5.15 5.87 -23.29
N LEU A 428 -4.92 6.68 -22.25
CA LEU A 428 -3.93 6.40 -21.24
C LEU A 428 -4.49 5.48 -20.15
N ILE A 429 -3.76 4.40 -19.84
CA ILE A 429 -4.11 3.41 -18.82
C ILE A 429 -3.03 3.45 -17.74
N TRP A 430 -3.39 3.86 -16.53
CA TRP A 430 -2.48 3.87 -15.37
C TRP A 430 -2.47 2.52 -14.66
N TYR A 431 -2.02 1.53 -15.39
CA TYR A 431 -1.72 0.20 -14.90
C TYR A 431 -0.25 -0.10 -15.15
N MET A 432 0.42 -0.66 -14.18
CA MET A 432 1.78 -1.17 -14.33
C MET A 432 1.82 -2.63 -13.86
N ALA A 433 2.44 -3.49 -14.66
CA ALA A 433 2.66 -4.88 -14.30
C ALA A 433 3.38 -4.95 -12.93
N PRO A 434 2.93 -5.80 -11.99
CA PRO A 434 3.49 -5.86 -10.64
C PRO A 434 5.01 -6.02 -10.61
N GLY A 435 5.57 -6.88 -11.48
CA GLY A 435 7.02 -7.06 -11.61
C GLY A 435 7.75 -5.81 -12.09
N ALA A 436 7.20 -5.08 -13.09
CA ALA A 436 7.78 -3.84 -13.59
C ALA A 436 7.72 -2.74 -12.53
N ASN A 437 6.59 -2.64 -11.80
CA ASN A 437 6.43 -1.69 -10.72
C ASN A 437 7.44 -1.94 -9.59
N LEU A 438 7.61 -3.19 -9.20
CA LEU A 438 8.58 -3.60 -8.18
C LEU A 438 10.02 -3.26 -8.62
N ALA A 439 10.39 -3.59 -9.85
CA ALA A 439 11.73 -3.32 -10.38
C ALA A 439 12.05 -1.81 -10.40
N LEU A 440 11.14 -0.96 -10.89
CA LEU A 440 11.31 0.49 -10.90
C LEU A 440 11.38 1.06 -9.48
N ARG A 441 10.57 0.55 -8.57
CA ARG A 441 10.59 0.93 -7.16
C ARG A 441 11.93 0.60 -6.51
N GLU A 442 12.43 -0.62 -6.72
CA GLU A 442 13.72 -1.06 -6.16
C GLU A 442 14.90 -0.26 -6.75
N ILE A 443 14.91 -0.02 -8.05
CA ILE A 443 15.94 0.82 -8.69
C ILE A 443 15.87 2.24 -8.09
N GLY A 444 14.68 2.81 -8.00
CA GLY A 444 14.49 4.15 -7.45
C GLY A 444 15.00 4.30 -6.02
N ILE A 445 14.63 3.40 -5.12
CA ILE A 445 15.06 3.46 -3.72
C ILE A 445 16.56 3.20 -3.56
N VAL A 446 17.13 2.27 -4.34
CA VAL A 446 18.57 1.96 -4.33
C VAL A 446 19.38 3.20 -4.75
N LEU A 447 19.03 3.85 -5.87
CA LEU A 447 19.72 5.06 -6.33
C LEU A 447 19.60 6.19 -5.31
N PHE A 448 18.40 6.41 -4.77
CA PHE A 448 18.18 7.45 -3.75
C PHE A 448 19.04 7.20 -2.50
N LEU A 449 18.99 5.99 -1.93
CA LEU A 449 19.74 5.66 -0.70
C LEU A 449 21.26 5.63 -0.92
N ALA A 450 21.73 5.21 -2.09
CA ALA A 450 23.15 5.27 -2.45
C ALA A 450 23.67 6.70 -2.42
N CYS A 451 22.94 7.63 -3.05
CA CYS A 451 23.31 9.05 -3.08
C CYS A 451 23.27 9.70 -1.69
N VAL A 452 22.21 9.42 -0.90
CA VAL A 452 22.10 9.92 0.48
C VAL A 452 23.22 9.36 1.34
N GLY A 453 23.53 8.06 1.22
CA GLY A 453 24.60 7.41 1.97
C GLY A 453 25.98 8.01 1.64
N LEU A 454 26.32 8.14 0.37
CA LEU A 454 27.59 8.73 -0.06
C LEU A 454 27.75 10.17 0.47
N LYS A 455 26.72 11.00 0.35
CA LYS A 455 26.74 12.39 0.82
C LYS A 455 26.92 12.48 2.33
N SER A 456 26.22 11.64 3.09
CA SER A 456 26.27 11.62 4.55
C SER A 456 27.55 10.98 5.11
N GLY A 457 28.20 10.10 4.33
CA GLY A 457 29.31 9.27 4.80
C GLY A 457 30.54 10.04 5.25
N SER A 458 30.87 11.13 4.59
CA SER A 458 32.09 11.90 4.85
C SER A 458 32.24 12.40 6.29
N ARG A 459 31.11 12.65 7.00
CA ARG A 459 31.08 13.19 8.36
C ARG A 459 30.39 12.28 9.38
N PHE A 460 29.95 11.10 8.96
CA PHE A 460 29.10 10.22 9.79
C PHE A 460 29.82 9.77 11.06
N VAL A 461 31.06 9.28 10.93
CA VAL A 461 31.84 8.76 12.06
C VAL A 461 32.21 9.91 13.02
N GLU A 462 32.57 11.09 12.50
CA GLU A 462 32.84 12.28 13.31
C GLU A 462 31.64 12.64 14.20
N VAL A 463 30.44 12.69 13.62
CA VAL A 463 29.20 13.00 14.36
C VAL A 463 28.87 11.90 15.38
N LEU A 464 29.09 10.64 15.02
CA LEU A 464 28.81 9.52 15.91
C LEU A 464 29.72 9.54 17.18
N ILE A 465 31.02 9.84 16.99
CA ILE A 465 32.01 9.86 18.07
C ILE A 465 31.97 11.17 18.88
N SER A 466 31.57 12.28 18.28
CA SER A 466 31.50 13.60 18.96
C SER A 466 30.49 13.68 20.12
N GLY A 467 29.78 12.59 20.44
CA GLY A 467 28.78 12.50 21.50
C GLY A 467 27.37 12.90 21.09
N SER A 468 27.18 13.73 20.06
CA SER A 468 25.84 14.11 19.54
C SER A 468 25.12 12.90 18.92
N GLY A 469 25.85 12.00 18.27
CA GLY A 469 25.29 10.79 17.66
C GLY A 469 24.62 9.85 18.67
N LEU A 470 25.18 9.69 19.85
CA LEU A 470 24.59 8.87 20.93
C LEU A 470 23.26 9.44 21.42
N TYR A 471 23.15 10.78 21.54
CA TYR A 471 21.87 11.43 21.89
C TYR A 471 20.84 11.25 20.76
N TRP A 472 21.26 11.31 19.50
CA TRP A 472 20.37 11.05 18.36
C TRP A 472 19.93 9.58 18.30
N MET A 473 20.81 8.64 18.62
CA MET A 473 20.46 7.23 18.74
C MET A 473 19.40 7.00 19.82
N ALA A 474 19.59 7.56 21.01
CA ALA A 474 18.63 7.46 22.10
C ALA A 474 17.29 8.12 21.73
N ALA A 475 17.34 9.29 21.11
CA ALA A 475 16.15 9.99 20.61
C ALA A 475 15.41 9.15 19.53
N GLY A 476 16.15 8.55 18.60
CA GLY A 476 15.61 7.64 17.59
C GLY A 476 14.91 6.42 18.21
N ALA A 477 15.55 5.82 19.23
CA ALA A 477 14.93 4.71 19.96
C ALA A 477 13.62 5.14 20.63
N VAL A 478 13.59 6.28 21.32
CA VAL A 478 12.36 6.80 21.93
C VAL A 478 11.28 7.07 20.89
N LEU A 479 11.63 7.67 19.74
CA LEU A 479 10.71 7.94 18.65
C LEU A 479 10.09 6.68 18.05
N THR A 480 10.81 5.57 18.06
CA THR A 480 10.29 4.28 17.59
C THR A 480 9.45 3.60 18.67
N PHE A 481 10.02 3.39 19.86
CA PHE A 481 9.39 2.57 20.90
C PHE A 481 8.16 3.22 21.52
N PHE A 482 8.24 4.50 21.89
CA PHE A 482 7.17 5.12 22.68
C PHE A 482 5.83 5.19 21.95
N PRO A 483 5.74 5.71 20.71
CA PRO A 483 4.48 5.72 19.98
C PRO A 483 3.90 4.32 19.75
N LEU A 484 4.76 3.36 19.42
CA LEU A 484 4.33 1.98 19.14
C LEU A 484 3.83 1.28 20.40
N ILE A 485 4.49 1.46 21.55
CA ILE A 485 4.04 0.88 22.83
C ILE A 485 2.71 1.49 23.23
N VAL A 486 2.58 2.82 23.21
CA VAL A 486 1.34 3.51 23.61
C VAL A 486 0.17 3.06 22.73
N VAL A 487 0.36 3.11 21.41
CA VAL A 487 -0.70 2.73 20.47
C VAL A 487 -0.95 1.21 20.49
N GLY A 488 0.09 0.40 20.66
CA GLY A 488 -0.06 -1.06 20.80
C GLY A 488 -0.85 -1.47 22.04
N LEU A 489 -0.58 -0.84 23.20
CA LEU A 489 -1.35 -1.05 24.42
C LEU A 489 -2.81 -0.57 24.27
N LEU A 490 -3.02 0.59 23.66
CA LEU A 490 -4.34 1.15 23.38
C LEU A 490 -5.13 0.22 22.44
N ALA A 491 -4.52 -0.22 21.34
CA ALA A 491 -5.13 -1.11 20.37
C ALA A 491 -5.56 -2.44 21.00
N ARG A 492 -4.75 -2.99 21.90
CA ARG A 492 -5.06 -4.25 22.57
C ARG A 492 -6.10 -4.10 23.69
N LYS A 493 -5.94 -3.09 24.58
CA LYS A 493 -6.82 -2.92 25.75
C LYS A 493 -8.18 -2.32 25.41
N VAL A 494 -8.18 -1.27 24.61
CA VAL A 494 -9.40 -0.49 24.30
C VAL A 494 -10.12 -1.04 23.08
N PHE A 495 -9.37 -1.24 21.98
CA PHE A 495 -9.95 -1.68 20.71
C PHE A 495 -10.02 -3.20 20.56
N LYS A 496 -9.42 -3.95 21.51
CA LYS A 496 -9.43 -5.43 21.56
C LYS A 496 -8.99 -6.09 20.25
N LEU A 497 -8.03 -5.46 19.54
CA LEU A 497 -7.50 -6.02 18.31
C LEU A 497 -6.80 -7.36 18.58
N ASP A 498 -7.01 -8.32 17.70
CA ASP A 498 -6.21 -9.55 17.70
C ASP A 498 -4.73 -9.24 17.40
N TYR A 499 -3.85 -10.11 17.85
CA TYR A 499 -2.41 -9.89 17.76
C TYR A 499 -1.89 -9.84 16.31
N PRO A 500 -2.32 -10.71 15.38
CA PRO A 500 -1.93 -10.59 13.96
C PRO A 500 -2.30 -9.24 13.35
N THR A 501 -3.54 -8.77 13.53
CA THR A 501 -3.98 -7.44 13.07
C THR A 501 -3.16 -6.33 13.70
N LEU A 502 -2.90 -6.40 15.01
CA LEU A 502 -2.08 -5.43 15.71
C LEU A 502 -0.65 -5.35 15.14
N CYS A 503 0.00 -6.48 14.90
CA CYS A 503 1.32 -6.52 14.29
C CYS A 503 1.33 -5.86 12.91
N GLY A 504 0.30 -6.08 12.10
CA GLY A 504 0.13 -5.42 10.80
C GLY A 504 -0.04 -3.90 10.93
N VAL A 505 -0.82 -3.43 11.90
CA VAL A 505 -0.98 -1.99 12.19
C VAL A 505 0.34 -1.37 12.62
N LEU A 506 1.10 -2.02 13.52
CA LEU A 506 2.40 -1.51 13.98
C LEU A 506 3.41 -1.42 12.83
N ALA A 507 3.55 -2.49 12.02
CA ALA A 507 4.44 -2.48 10.86
C ALA A 507 4.00 -1.45 9.80
N GLY A 508 2.69 -1.36 9.51
CA GLY A 508 2.12 -0.42 8.55
C GLY A 508 2.25 1.03 9.00
N SER A 509 2.07 1.31 10.29
CA SER A 509 2.25 2.65 10.86
C SER A 509 3.70 3.14 10.78
N MET A 510 4.65 2.23 10.71
CA MET A 510 6.08 2.53 10.56
C MET A 510 6.58 2.37 9.12
N THR A 511 5.70 1.96 8.21
CA THR A 511 6.01 1.75 6.78
C THR A 511 7.14 0.75 6.54
N ASP A 512 7.25 -0.28 7.40
CA ASP A 512 8.40 -1.20 7.46
C ASP A 512 8.04 -2.61 6.94
N PRO A 513 8.45 -2.98 5.70
CA PRO A 513 8.28 -4.31 5.16
C PRO A 513 9.03 -5.43 5.91
N PRO A 514 10.27 -5.23 6.43
CA PRO A 514 10.93 -6.20 7.29
C PRO A 514 10.11 -6.58 8.53
N ALA A 515 9.52 -5.60 9.22
CA ALA A 515 8.65 -5.86 10.36
C ALA A 515 7.36 -6.59 9.96
N LEU A 516 6.81 -6.30 8.77
CA LEU A 516 5.68 -7.05 8.21
C LEU A 516 6.06 -8.51 7.95
N ALA A 517 7.21 -8.76 7.33
CA ALA A 517 7.70 -10.12 7.08
C ALA A 517 7.89 -10.89 8.39
N PHE A 518 8.42 -10.25 9.44
CA PHE A 518 8.49 -10.83 10.78
C PHE A 518 7.10 -11.13 11.34
N ALA A 519 6.16 -10.20 11.23
CA ALA A 519 4.79 -10.36 11.71
C ALA A 519 4.07 -11.54 11.06
N THR A 520 4.14 -11.68 9.73
CA THR A 520 3.52 -12.79 9.00
C THR A 520 4.16 -14.13 9.37
N ASN A 521 5.47 -14.18 9.52
CA ASN A 521 6.19 -15.39 9.92
C ASN A 521 5.84 -15.85 11.32
N ILE A 522 5.79 -14.93 12.31
CA ILE A 522 5.51 -15.28 13.69
C ILE A 522 4.05 -15.65 13.92
N THR A 523 3.13 -15.00 13.23
CA THR A 523 1.68 -15.24 13.39
C THR A 523 1.16 -16.35 12.48
N LYS A 524 1.94 -16.79 11.49
CA LYS A 524 1.55 -17.78 10.47
C LYS A 524 0.20 -17.46 9.81
N SER A 525 -0.08 -16.16 9.60
CA SER A 525 -1.36 -15.65 9.13
C SER A 525 -1.13 -14.50 8.15
N ASP A 526 -2.06 -14.31 7.20
CA ASP A 526 -2.04 -13.19 6.25
C ASP A 526 -2.69 -11.91 6.82
N GLN A 527 -3.27 -11.97 8.01
CA GLN A 527 -3.90 -10.81 8.66
C GLN A 527 -2.96 -9.62 8.86
N PRO A 528 -1.67 -9.80 9.24
CA PRO A 528 -0.73 -8.69 9.30
C PRO A 528 -0.59 -7.97 7.96
N LEU A 529 -0.58 -8.69 6.83
CA LEU A 529 -0.49 -8.11 5.50
C LEU A 529 -1.73 -7.24 5.18
N VAL A 530 -2.92 -7.73 5.51
CA VAL A 530 -4.19 -7.01 5.31
C VAL A 530 -4.23 -5.74 6.15
N ALA A 531 -3.86 -5.80 7.42
CA ALA A 531 -3.85 -4.65 8.31
C ALA A 531 -2.76 -3.63 7.92
N TYR A 532 -1.59 -4.10 7.52
CA TYR A 532 -0.52 -3.28 6.95
C TYR A 532 -0.99 -2.50 5.73
N ALA A 533 -1.56 -3.21 4.75
CA ALA A 533 -2.06 -2.59 3.51
C ALA A 533 -3.17 -1.55 3.76
N ALA A 534 -3.97 -1.74 4.81
CA ALA A 534 -5.01 -0.79 5.18
C ALA A 534 -4.46 0.52 5.77
N VAL A 535 -3.37 0.46 6.54
CA VAL A 535 -2.80 1.59 7.29
C VAL A 535 -1.72 2.33 6.52
N TYR A 536 -0.87 1.59 5.81
CA TYR A 536 0.31 2.09 5.11
C TYR A 536 0.08 3.34 4.24
N PRO A 537 -0.97 3.42 3.39
CA PRO A 537 -1.13 4.54 2.48
C PRO A 537 -1.37 5.87 3.17
N LEU A 538 -2.28 5.89 4.16
CA LEU A 538 -2.59 7.11 4.91
C LEU A 538 -1.36 7.58 5.71
N VAL A 539 -0.70 6.64 6.38
CA VAL A 539 0.49 6.92 7.20
C VAL A 539 1.62 7.48 6.34
N MET A 540 1.84 6.93 5.16
CA MET A 540 2.85 7.41 4.21
C MET A 540 2.62 8.90 3.88
N ILE A 541 1.39 9.26 3.54
CA ILE A 541 1.00 10.64 3.24
C ILE A 541 1.18 11.53 4.48
N LEU A 542 0.66 11.12 5.63
CA LEU A 542 0.77 11.90 6.87
C LEU A 542 2.23 12.17 7.26
N ARG A 543 3.11 11.19 7.13
CA ARG A 543 4.54 11.36 7.44
C ARG A 543 5.20 12.38 6.54
N VAL A 544 4.93 12.34 5.24
CA VAL A 544 5.44 13.32 4.27
C VAL A 544 4.98 14.73 4.64
N PHE A 545 3.71 14.92 4.98
CA PHE A 545 3.19 16.23 5.37
C PHE A 545 3.71 16.71 6.73
N ILE A 546 3.71 15.85 7.73
CA ILE A 546 4.13 16.22 9.09
C ILE A 546 5.60 16.62 9.11
N VAL A 547 6.49 15.89 8.42
CA VAL A 547 7.91 16.26 8.40
C VAL A 547 8.15 17.61 7.71
N GLN A 548 7.38 17.93 6.66
CA GLN A 548 7.45 19.25 6.02
C GLN A 548 6.99 20.35 6.98
N ILE A 549 5.86 20.14 7.67
CA ILE A 549 5.37 21.09 8.68
C ILE A 549 6.43 21.28 9.77
N LEU A 550 7.00 20.20 10.31
CA LEU A 550 8.04 20.28 11.34
C LEU A 550 9.25 21.10 10.87
N VAL A 551 9.74 20.83 9.66
CA VAL A 551 10.91 21.53 9.10
C VAL A 551 10.61 23.00 8.85
N LEU A 552 9.41 23.34 8.39
CA LEU A 552 9.05 24.72 8.04
C LEU A 552 8.64 25.56 9.26
N THR A 553 8.12 24.94 10.34
CA THR A 553 7.57 25.65 11.52
C THR A 553 8.53 25.72 12.72
N LEU A 554 9.43 24.72 12.89
CA LEU A 554 10.33 24.62 14.06
C LEU A 554 11.68 25.38 13.88
N ARG A 555 11.70 26.45 13.15
CA ARG A 555 12.90 27.30 12.92
C ARG A 555 13.56 27.77 14.18
#